data_d9d58b25b83744756065d4141ee682ac
#
_entry.id   d9d58b25b83744756065d4141ee682ac
#
_cell.length_a   1.000
_cell.length_b   1.000
_cell.length_c   1.000
_cell.angle_alpha   90.00
_cell.angle_beta   90.00
_cell.angle_gamma   90.00
#
_symmetry.space_group_name_H-M   'P 1'
#
loop_
_entity.id
_entity.type
_entity.pdbx_description
1 polymer ?
#
loop_
_entity_poly.entity_id
_entity_poly.type
_entity_poly.pdbx_seq_one_letter_code
_entity_poly.pdbx_strand_id
1 'polypeptide(L)'
;MDEDTDQHDGQPEREPFGKWLVSQKNRGDWVDGLADAARADRTFPKNGDPEAVRAHLRKQQADGDTFQAVEDAENDWQSTG
;
A
#
# COMPACT_ATOMS: atom_id res chain seq x y z
N MET A 1 27.66 3.43 -11.78
CA MET A 1 27.21 3.42 -11.29
C MET A 1 26.84 3.30 -10.73
N ASP A 2 26.57 3.36 -10.95
CA ASP A 2 25.92 3.26 -10.37
C ASP A 2 25.34 3.35 -9.78
N GLU A 3 25.22 3.29 -9.98
CA GLU A 3 24.49 3.38 -9.48
C GLU A 3 23.82 3.41 -8.87
N ASP A 4 23.80 3.40 -9.28
CA ASP A 4 22.94 3.40 -8.65
C ASP A 4 22.33 3.46 -8.11
N THR A 5 22.39 3.44 -8.55
CA THR A 5 21.62 3.49 -8.03
C THR A 5 21.03 3.64 -7.40
N ASP A 6 20.87 3.69 -7.73
CA ASP A 6 20.08 3.77 -7.08
C ASP A 6 19.50 3.95 -6.46
N GLN A 7 19.41 3.80 -6.85
CA GLN A 7 18.70 3.93 -6.26
C GLN A 7 18.36 4.20 -5.45
N HIS A 8 18.34 4.57 -5.60
CA HIS A 8 17.97 4.90 -4.66
C HIS A 8 17.60 5.46 -4.15
N ASP A 9 17.10 5.62 -4.74
CA ASP A 9 16.73 6.15 -4.04
C ASP A 9 16.06 6.09 -3.16
N GLY A 10 16.27 6.23 -3.56
CA GLY A 10 15.16 6.48 -2.75
C GLY A 10 15.09 5.93 -1.38
N GLN A 11 14.24 5.05 -1.16
CA GLN A 11 13.93 4.49 0.14
C GLN A 11 14.24 3.02 0.12
N PRO A 12 15.49 2.65 0.10
CA PRO A 12 15.83 1.24 -0.11
C PRO A 12 15.29 0.30 0.95
N GLU A 13 15.11 0.79 2.19
CA GLU A 13 14.58 -0.07 3.26
C GLU A 13 13.06 -0.13 3.28
N ARG A 14 12.41 0.75 2.55
CA ARG A 14 10.96 0.81 2.56
C ARG A 14 10.39 -0.03 1.44
N GLU A 15 9.66 -1.06 1.79
CA GLU A 15 9.03 -1.87 0.79
C GLU A 15 7.90 -1.10 0.10
N PRO A 16 7.50 -1.50 -1.11
CA PRO A 16 6.38 -0.84 -1.79
C PRO A 16 5.13 -0.81 -0.92
N PHE A 17 4.35 0.25 -1.05
CA PHE A 17 3.16 0.42 -0.23
C PHE A 17 2.22 -0.78 -0.35
N GLY A 18 1.99 -1.28 -1.55
CA GLY A 18 1.09 -2.41 -1.75
C GLY A 18 1.56 -3.64 -1.01
N LYS A 19 2.86 -3.92 -1.06
CA LYS A 19 3.43 -5.05 -0.36
C LYS A 19 3.33 -4.90 1.14
N TRP A 20 3.63 -3.69 1.63
CA TRP A 20 3.50 -3.39 3.05
C TRP A 20 2.05 -3.58 3.50
N LEU A 21 1.10 -3.09 2.70
CA LEU A 21 -0.30 -3.15 3.06
C LEU A 21 -0.78 -4.59 3.23
N VAL A 22 -0.44 -5.47 2.28
CA VAL A 22 -0.93 -6.85 2.37
C VAL A 22 -0.32 -7.62 3.54
N SER A 23 0.74 -7.09 4.14
CA SER A 23 1.36 -7.73 5.30
C SER A 23 0.71 -7.30 6.61
N GLN A 24 -0.19 -6.31 6.60
CA GLN A 24 -0.81 -5.81 7.82
C GLN A 24 -1.87 -6.77 8.31
N LYS A 25 -1.91 -6.98 9.62
CA LYS A 25 -2.94 -7.81 10.24
C LYS A 25 -2.91 -7.59 11.73
N ASN A 26 -4.02 -7.91 12.39
CA ASN A 26 -4.13 -7.83 13.84
C ASN A 26 -3.95 -6.42 14.38
N ARG A 27 -4.29 -5.42 13.56
CA ARG A 27 -4.19 -4.03 13.99
C ARG A 27 -5.39 -3.56 14.80
N GLY A 28 -6.54 -4.21 14.58
CA GLY A 28 -7.76 -3.83 15.26
C GLY A 28 -8.43 -2.60 14.67
N ASP A 29 -8.11 -2.24 13.42
CA ASP A 29 -8.72 -1.09 12.76
C ASP A 29 -9.11 -1.46 11.33
N TRP A 30 -9.64 -0.49 10.59
CA TRP A 30 -10.14 -0.75 9.24
C TRP A 30 -9.05 -1.04 8.21
N VAL A 31 -7.80 -0.74 8.56
CA VAL A 31 -6.68 -1.13 7.69
C VAL A 31 -6.58 -2.64 7.59
N ASP A 32 -6.94 -3.37 8.66
CA ASP A 32 -6.99 -4.84 8.60
C ASP A 32 -7.95 -5.32 7.52
N GLY A 33 -9.13 -4.72 7.45
CA GLY A 33 -10.12 -5.09 6.42
C GLY A 33 -9.60 -4.81 5.02
N LEU A 34 -8.97 -3.64 4.85
CA LEU A 34 -8.38 -3.29 3.57
C LEU A 34 -7.27 -4.29 3.19
N ALA A 35 -6.42 -4.64 4.15
CA ALA A 35 -5.33 -5.57 3.89
C ALA A 35 -5.86 -6.96 3.54
N ASP A 36 -6.91 -7.42 4.23
CA ASP A 36 -7.53 -8.71 3.93
C ASP A 36 -8.08 -8.74 2.52
N ALA A 37 -8.78 -7.67 2.13
CA ALA A 37 -9.32 -7.57 0.77
C ALA A 37 -8.20 -7.56 -0.26
N ALA A 38 -7.12 -6.86 0.03
CA ALA A 38 -5.98 -6.79 -0.88
C ALA A 38 -5.33 -8.17 -1.05
N ARG A 39 -5.21 -8.92 0.04
CA ARG A 39 -4.62 -10.27 -0.05
C ARG A 39 -5.48 -11.20 -0.88
N ALA A 40 -6.78 -11.03 -0.82
CA ALA A 40 -7.72 -11.86 -1.58
C ALA A 40 -7.83 -11.45 -3.04
N ASP A 41 -7.34 -10.28 -3.39
CA ASP A 41 -7.49 -9.70 -4.73
C ASP A 41 -6.24 -10.01 -5.55
N ARG A 42 -6.39 -10.89 -6.51
CA ARG A 42 -5.26 -11.34 -7.34
C ARG A 42 -4.69 -10.22 -8.21
N THR A 43 -5.46 -9.19 -8.47
CA THR A 43 -5.02 -8.09 -9.32
C THR A 43 -4.50 -6.90 -8.52
N PHE A 44 -4.47 -7.00 -7.20
CA PHE A 44 -4.00 -5.92 -6.35
C PHE A 44 -2.54 -5.58 -6.68
N PRO A 45 -2.20 -4.27 -6.82
CA PRO A 45 -0.83 -3.87 -7.20
C PRO A 45 0.13 -4.00 -6.01
N LYS A 46 0.62 -5.20 -5.77
CA LYS A 46 1.47 -5.48 -4.61
C LYS A 46 2.80 -4.73 -4.63
N ASN A 47 3.27 -4.37 -5.83
CA ASN A 47 4.50 -3.60 -5.93
C ASN A 47 4.21 -2.13 -6.21
N GLY A 48 2.95 -1.71 -6.06
CA GLY A 48 2.55 -0.35 -6.38
C GLY A 48 2.73 0.61 -5.22
N ASP A 49 2.83 1.88 -5.57
CA ASP A 49 2.83 2.95 -4.58
C ASP A 49 1.38 3.31 -4.21
N PRO A 50 1.18 4.26 -3.27
CA PRO A 50 -0.18 4.62 -2.87
C PRO A 50 -1.06 5.06 -4.05
N GLU A 51 -0.49 5.74 -5.02
CA GLU A 51 -1.25 6.19 -6.18
C GLU A 51 -1.75 5.01 -7.01
N ALA A 52 -0.90 4.00 -7.19
CA ALA A 52 -1.31 2.80 -7.92
C ALA A 52 -2.43 2.08 -7.21
N VAL A 53 -2.37 2.03 -5.87
CA VAL A 53 -3.42 1.40 -5.08
C VAL A 53 -4.74 2.16 -5.23
N ARG A 54 -4.69 3.49 -5.17
CA ARG A 54 -5.88 4.30 -5.34
C ARG A 54 -6.49 4.11 -6.72
N ALA A 55 -5.66 4.08 -7.76
CA ALA A 55 -6.15 3.88 -9.13
C ALA A 55 -6.84 2.52 -9.27
N HIS A 56 -6.26 1.49 -8.65
CA HIS A 56 -6.85 0.16 -8.66
C HIS A 56 -8.22 0.17 -8.00
N LEU A 57 -8.33 0.82 -6.85
CA LEU A 57 -9.59 0.88 -6.12
C LEU A 57 -10.64 1.70 -6.86
N ARG A 58 -10.24 2.74 -7.59
CA ARG A 58 -11.17 3.50 -8.42
C ARG A 58 -11.76 2.61 -9.51
N LYS A 59 -10.95 1.74 -10.10
CA LYS A 59 -11.46 0.81 -11.10
C LYS A 59 -12.48 -0.16 -10.52
N GLN A 60 -12.32 -0.50 -9.26
CA GLN A 60 -13.24 -1.41 -8.57
C GLN A 60 -14.45 -0.68 -8.00
N GLN A 61 -14.47 0.64 -8.12
CA GLN A 61 -15.56 1.48 -7.60
C GLN A 61 -15.69 1.31 -6.08
N ALA A 62 -14.57 1.26 -5.39
CA ALA A 62 -14.55 1.15 -3.94
C ALA A 62 -15.20 2.38 -3.32
N ASP A 63 -15.75 2.20 -2.12
CA ASP A 63 -16.44 3.29 -1.44
C ASP A 63 -15.46 4.25 -0.75
N GLY A 64 -15.99 5.34 -0.20
CA GLY A 64 -15.18 6.35 0.45
C GLY A 64 -14.43 5.85 1.67
N ASP A 65 -15.04 4.93 2.41
CA ASP A 65 -14.40 4.36 3.60
C ASP A 65 -13.13 3.61 3.22
N THR A 66 -13.17 2.91 2.08
CA THR A 66 -11.99 2.20 1.60
C THR A 66 -10.87 3.17 1.29
N PHE A 67 -11.18 4.30 0.64
CA PHE A 67 -10.18 5.31 0.34
C PHE A 67 -9.64 5.96 1.61
N GLN A 68 -10.48 6.14 2.61
CA GLN A 68 -10.02 6.68 3.89
C GLN A 68 -9.05 5.70 4.57
N ALA A 69 -9.34 4.40 4.49
CA ALA A 69 -8.43 3.40 5.03
C ALA A 69 -7.08 3.43 4.31
N VAL A 70 -7.08 3.67 3.00
CA VAL A 70 -5.83 3.80 2.25
C VAL A 70 -5.03 5.00 2.76
N GLU A 71 -5.69 6.12 3.03
CA GLU A 71 -4.98 7.29 3.55
C GLU A 71 -4.34 7.00 4.90
N ASP A 72 -5.07 6.35 5.79
CA ASP A 72 -4.53 5.98 7.10
C ASP A 72 -3.34 5.04 6.95
N ALA A 73 -3.47 4.06 6.06
CA ALA A 73 -2.40 3.11 5.81
C ALA A 73 -1.18 3.80 5.21
N GLU A 74 -1.40 4.73 4.30
CA GLU A 74 -0.30 5.47 3.69
C GLU A 74 0.48 6.27 4.73
N ASN A 75 -0.24 6.92 5.64
CA ASN A 75 0.40 7.68 6.71
C ASN A 75 1.26 6.78 7.58
N ASP A 76 0.76 5.61 7.94
CA ASP A 76 1.52 4.65 8.73
C ASP A 76 2.76 4.16 7.97
N TRP A 77 2.58 3.84 6.71
CA TRP A 77 3.67 3.36 5.87
C TRP A 77 4.78 4.41 5.77
N GLN A 78 4.41 5.66 5.59
CA GLN A 78 5.39 6.73 5.51
C GLN A 78 6.12 6.92 6.84
N SER A 79 5.44 6.66 7.94
CA SER A 79 6.02 6.83 9.27
C SER A 79 6.99 5.72 9.64
N THR A 80 6.86 4.55 9.02
CA THR A 80 7.70 3.40 9.37
C THR A 80 9.06 3.42 8.69
N GLY A 81 9.18 4.20 7.64
CA GLY A 81 10.41 4.26 6.89
C GLY A 81 11.41 5.17 7.53
#